data_a52c241bae590d969dd485093c0e8997
#
_entry.id   a52c241bae590d969dd485093c0e8997
#
_cell.length_a   1.000
_cell.length_b   1.000
_cell.length_c   1.000
_cell.angle_alpha   90.00
_cell.angle_beta   90.00
_cell.angle_gamma   90.00
#
_symmetry.space_group_name_H-M   'P 1'
#
loop_
_entity.id
_entity.type
_entity.pdbx_description
1 polymer ?
#
loop_
_entity_poly.entity_id
_entity_poly.type
_entity_poly.pdbx_seq_one_letter_code
_entity_poly.pdbx_strand_id
1 'polypeptide(L)'
;YALRAAWMDIGSAPYLASLRMDQATSWEEFRDACSYSRLPSENMVWIDTDKNIGYQAVGVSPIRPNWSGLVPVPGDGRYEWNGYLPIEDLPHVFNPEADYFATANNFMVPENYAYMNALHYTWGDEMRAVRLAEVLGSGRRHTLVDMMQLQHDELSVPARNLVPLLDGVTITDTRIAAVRRKLL
;
A
#
# COMPACT_ATOMS: atom_id res chain seq x y z
N TYR A 1 12.55 19.36 20.88
CA TYR A 1 12.35 18.03 20.31
C TYR A 1 13.44 17.77 19.27
N ALA A 2 13.92 16.51 19.17
CA ALA A 2 14.78 16.02 18.11
C ALA A 2 13.97 15.02 17.26
N LEU A 3 14.16 15.06 15.94
CA LEU A 3 13.54 14.15 14.97
C LEU A 3 14.63 13.26 14.38
N ARG A 4 14.41 11.94 14.42
CA ARG A 4 15.19 10.97 13.67
C ARG A 4 14.33 10.43 12.53
N ALA A 5 14.86 10.44 11.32
CA ALA A 5 14.16 9.94 10.14
C ALA A 5 15.11 9.05 9.31
N ALA A 6 14.64 7.86 8.94
CA ALA A 6 15.45 6.86 8.24
C ALA A 6 15.94 7.34 6.86
N TRP A 7 15.21 8.24 6.20
CA TRP A 7 15.64 8.84 4.93
C TRP A 7 16.82 9.81 5.05
N MET A 8 17.22 10.19 6.25
CA MET A 8 18.41 11.03 6.50
C MET A 8 19.69 10.20 6.62
N ASP A 9 19.59 8.87 6.62
CA ASP A 9 20.75 8.00 6.71
C ASP A 9 21.54 8.03 5.40
N ILE A 10 22.89 8.00 5.53
CA ILE A 10 23.80 7.93 4.39
C ILE A 10 23.54 6.64 3.59
N GLY A 11 23.56 6.72 2.27
CA GLY A 11 23.31 5.59 1.38
C GLY A 11 21.82 5.37 1.04
N SER A 12 20.94 6.29 1.42
CA SER A 12 19.52 6.23 1.10
C SER A 12 19.18 6.94 -0.23
N ALA A 13 19.98 6.73 -1.28
CA ALA A 13 19.73 7.35 -2.58
C ALA A 13 18.44 6.79 -3.21
N PRO A 14 17.45 7.66 -3.53
CA PRO A 14 16.16 7.22 -4.07
C PRO A 14 16.33 6.55 -5.45
N TYR A 15 15.52 5.52 -5.72
CA TYR A 15 15.35 4.88 -7.03
C TYR A 15 16.58 4.20 -7.66
N LEU A 16 17.77 4.28 -7.10
CA LEU A 16 18.95 3.63 -7.70
C LEU A 16 18.84 2.10 -7.71
N ALA A 17 18.08 1.53 -6.80
CA ALA A 17 17.81 0.09 -6.76
C ALA A 17 17.05 -0.40 -7.99
N SER A 18 16.27 0.45 -8.68
CA SER A 18 15.51 0.07 -9.89
C SER A 18 16.42 -0.42 -11.01
N LEU A 19 17.63 0.15 -11.15
CA LEU A 19 18.61 -0.32 -12.15
C LEU A 19 19.06 -1.78 -11.89
N ARG A 20 19.03 -2.23 -10.64
CA ARG A 20 19.31 -3.61 -10.27
C ARG A 20 18.07 -4.49 -10.44
N MET A 21 16.88 -3.97 -10.11
CA MET A 21 15.61 -4.66 -10.33
C MET A 21 15.37 -4.98 -11.81
N ASP A 22 15.73 -4.05 -12.71
CA ASP A 22 15.61 -4.22 -14.17
C ASP A 22 16.51 -5.35 -14.73
N GLN A 23 17.48 -5.81 -13.97
CA GLN A 23 18.39 -6.92 -14.34
C GLN A 23 17.96 -8.26 -13.75
N ALA A 24 16.98 -8.26 -12.84
CA ALA A 24 16.51 -9.47 -12.19
C ALA A 24 15.80 -10.40 -13.19
N THR A 25 16.16 -11.68 -13.15
CA THR A 25 15.59 -12.73 -14.01
C THR A 25 14.76 -13.74 -13.23
N SER A 26 14.72 -13.61 -11.89
CA SER A 26 13.94 -14.45 -11.00
C SER A 26 13.32 -13.62 -9.86
N TRP A 27 12.34 -14.20 -9.20
CA TRP A 27 11.73 -13.59 -8.01
C TRP A 27 12.74 -13.33 -6.89
N GLU A 28 13.67 -14.26 -6.67
CA GLU A 28 14.69 -14.15 -5.65
C GLU A 28 15.69 -13.04 -5.97
N GLU A 29 16.14 -12.92 -7.22
CA GLU A 29 16.99 -11.82 -7.67
C GLU A 29 16.31 -10.47 -7.58
N PHE A 30 14.99 -10.42 -7.90
CA PHE A 30 14.19 -9.22 -7.74
C PHE A 30 14.09 -8.81 -6.27
N ARG A 31 13.82 -9.74 -5.36
CA ARG A 31 13.77 -9.46 -3.92
C ARG A 31 15.13 -9.00 -3.38
N ASP A 32 16.23 -9.62 -3.82
CA ASP A 32 17.57 -9.15 -3.46
C ASP A 32 17.80 -7.72 -3.94
N ALA A 33 17.42 -7.40 -5.18
CA ALA A 33 17.47 -6.04 -5.69
C ALA A 33 16.61 -5.07 -4.89
N CYS A 34 15.42 -5.48 -4.44
CA CYS A 34 14.53 -4.72 -3.58
C CYS A 34 15.17 -4.35 -2.24
N SER A 35 16.10 -5.17 -1.71
CA SER A 35 16.80 -4.88 -0.45
C SER A 35 17.63 -3.59 -0.47
N TYR A 36 17.99 -3.12 -1.67
CA TYR A 36 18.72 -1.87 -1.90
C TYR A 36 17.79 -0.66 -2.03
N SER A 37 16.47 -0.86 -2.13
CA SER A 37 15.49 0.22 -2.20
C SER A 37 15.18 0.73 -0.80
N ARG A 38 15.84 1.80 -0.40
CA ARG A 38 15.68 2.38 0.93
C ARG A 38 14.59 3.45 0.97
N LEU A 39 14.49 4.28 -0.08
CA LEU A 39 13.59 5.43 -0.21
C LEU A 39 13.19 5.68 -1.66
N PRO A 40 11.97 6.15 -1.89
CA PRO A 40 10.83 6.13 -0.95
C PRO A 40 10.40 4.70 -0.63
N SER A 41 9.58 4.52 0.43
CA SER A 41 8.93 3.24 0.67
C SER A 41 7.83 3.04 -0.38
N GLU A 42 7.86 1.89 -1.06
CA GLU A 42 6.97 1.60 -2.17
C GLU A 42 6.45 0.16 -2.13
N ASN A 43 5.43 -0.09 -2.94
CA ASN A 43 4.89 -1.41 -3.19
C ASN A 43 5.40 -1.89 -4.55
N MET A 44 6.30 -2.85 -4.56
CA MET A 44 6.85 -3.43 -5.79
C MET A 44 6.03 -4.66 -6.19
N VAL A 45 5.76 -4.78 -7.49
CA VAL A 45 5.07 -5.93 -8.05
C VAL A 45 5.96 -6.62 -9.08
N TRP A 46 5.89 -7.94 -9.12
CA TRP A 46 6.63 -8.82 -10.02
C TRP A 46 5.66 -9.58 -10.92
N ILE A 47 6.03 -9.74 -12.16
CA ILE A 47 5.43 -10.69 -13.10
C ILE A 47 6.51 -11.23 -14.03
N ASP A 48 6.47 -12.53 -14.34
CA ASP A 48 7.41 -13.18 -15.25
C ASP A 48 6.73 -13.92 -16.39
N THR A 49 7.53 -14.45 -17.31
CA THR A 49 7.05 -15.20 -18.46
C THR A 49 6.51 -16.58 -18.11
N ASP A 50 6.84 -17.10 -16.92
CA ASP A 50 6.31 -18.35 -16.38
C ASP A 50 4.96 -18.17 -15.68
N LYS A 51 4.42 -16.94 -15.73
CA LYS A 51 3.14 -16.52 -15.15
C LYS A 51 3.15 -16.41 -13.62
N ASN A 52 4.31 -16.31 -13.03
CA ASN A 52 4.39 -15.99 -11.63
C ASN A 52 4.10 -14.51 -11.40
N ILE A 53 3.43 -14.23 -10.30
CA ILE A 53 3.18 -12.87 -9.80
C ILE A 53 3.69 -12.74 -8.37
N GLY A 54 4.17 -11.57 -8.01
CA GLY A 54 4.68 -11.33 -6.66
C GLY A 54 4.49 -9.89 -6.21
N TYR A 55 4.52 -9.71 -4.91
CA TYR A 55 4.52 -8.43 -4.25
C TYR A 55 5.61 -8.40 -3.18
N GLN A 56 6.31 -7.28 -3.11
CA GLN A 56 7.30 -6.98 -2.08
C GLN A 56 7.15 -5.54 -1.61
N ALA A 57 6.90 -5.33 -0.32
CA ALA A 57 7.04 -4.02 0.29
C ALA A 57 8.52 -3.65 0.37
N VAL A 58 8.89 -2.44 -0.02
CA VAL A 58 10.28 -1.96 0.05
C VAL A 58 10.37 -0.67 0.86
N GLY A 59 11.57 -0.38 1.32
CA GLY A 59 11.90 0.79 2.12
C GLY A 59 12.53 0.42 3.45
N VAL A 60 12.98 1.42 4.19
CA VAL A 60 13.60 1.20 5.50
C VAL A 60 12.55 1.21 6.61
N SER A 61 12.48 0.11 7.35
CA SER A 61 11.56 -0.09 8.47
C SER A 61 12.36 -0.24 9.77
N PRO A 62 12.45 0.80 10.60
CA PRO A 62 13.28 0.77 11.81
C PRO A 62 12.68 -0.16 12.87
N ILE A 63 13.50 -1.02 13.43
CA ILE A 63 13.11 -1.89 14.56
C ILE A 63 13.04 -1.04 15.82
N ARG A 64 11.85 -0.94 16.41
CA ARG A 64 11.55 -0.24 17.66
C ARG A 64 11.23 -1.26 18.75
N PRO A 65 12.16 -1.60 19.65
CA PRO A 65 11.96 -2.72 20.57
C PRO A 65 10.84 -2.50 21.60
N ASN A 66 10.60 -1.27 22.01
CA ASN A 66 9.75 -0.96 23.17
C ASN A 66 8.82 0.25 23.00
N TRP A 67 8.58 0.71 21.78
CA TRP A 67 7.67 1.81 21.47
C TRP A 67 7.19 1.78 20.03
N SER A 68 6.07 2.44 19.76
CA SER A 68 5.41 2.39 18.45
C SER A 68 5.95 3.43 17.43
N GLY A 69 6.60 4.47 17.89
CA GLY A 69 6.95 5.62 17.04
C GLY A 69 5.81 6.65 16.88
N LEU A 70 4.65 6.44 17.51
CA LEU A 70 3.47 7.31 17.35
C LEU A 70 3.51 8.59 18.18
N VAL A 71 4.28 8.60 19.26
CA VAL A 71 4.37 9.72 20.19
C VAL A 71 5.82 10.06 20.53
N PRO A 72 6.14 11.29 20.90
CA PRO A 72 7.45 11.64 21.41
C PRO A 72 7.80 10.82 22.67
N VAL A 73 9.06 10.45 22.80
CA VAL A 73 9.61 9.68 23.92
C VAL A 73 10.82 10.40 24.52
N PRO A 74 11.21 10.13 25.78
CA PRO A 74 12.44 10.67 26.33
C PRO A 74 13.68 10.32 25.49
N GLY A 75 14.54 11.31 25.24
CA GLY A 75 15.80 11.12 24.49
C GLY A 75 16.97 10.69 25.37
N ASP A 76 16.74 9.76 26.27
CA ASP A 76 17.70 9.29 27.29
C ASP A 76 18.35 7.94 26.95
N GLY A 77 18.18 7.49 25.69
CA GLY A 77 18.77 6.26 25.18
C GLY A 77 17.91 5.00 25.33
N ARG A 78 16.75 5.07 26.01
CA ARG A 78 15.87 3.90 26.23
C ARG A 78 15.05 3.50 24.99
N TYR A 79 14.93 4.40 24.00
CA TYR A 79 14.03 4.26 22.85
C TYR A 79 14.77 4.32 21.53
N GLU A 80 16.00 3.84 21.51
CA GLU A 80 16.79 3.79 20.28
C GLU A 80 16.28 2.72 19.30
N TRP A 81 16.51 2.96 18.01
CA TRP A 81 16.25 1.97 16.99
C TRP A 81 17.30 0.86 17.03
N ASN A 82 16.88 -0.38 16.92
CA ASN A 82 17.76 -1.54 16.86
C ASN A 82 17.92 -2.02 15.39
N GLY A 83 18.43 -1.15 14.53
CA GLY A 83 18.60 -1.45 13.10
C GLY A 83 17.30 -1.35 12.31
N TYR A 84 17.28 -2.06 11.19
CA TYR A 84 16.17 -2.08 10.22
C TYR A 84 15.77 -3.51 9.92
N LEU A 85 14.50 -3.72 9.57
CA LEU A 85 14.03 -5.03 9.09
C LEU A 85 14.74 -5.40 7.79
N PRO A 86 15.21 -6.64 7.66
CA PRO A 86 15.69 -7.17 6.40
C PRO A 86 14.52 -7.34 5.42
N ILE A 87 14.83 -7.44 4.12
CA ILE A 87 13.81 -7.53 3.05
C ILE A 87 12.91 -8.76 3.21
N GLU A 88 13.46 -9.83 3.75
CA GLU A 88 12.75 -11.11 3.97
C GLU A 88 11.62 -10.99 4.99
N ASP A 89 11.77 -10.07 5.94
CA ASP A 89 10.80 -9.81 7.00
C ASP A 89 9.77 -8.74 6.61
N LEU A 90 9.99 -7.97 5.53
CA LEU A 90 9.00 -7.02 5.04
C LEU A 90 7.81 -7.76 4.38
N PRO A 91 6.60 -7.17 4.42
CA PRO A 91 5.42 -7.79 3.81
C PRO A 91 5.66 -8.16 2.34
N HIS A 92 5.40 -9.40 2.01
CA HIS A 92 5.54 -9.92 0.64
C HIS A 92 4.59 -11.09 0.40
N VAL A 93 4.36 -11.39 -0.87
CA VAL A 93 3.64 -12.59 -1.31
C VAL A 93 4.14 -13.00 -2.69
N PHE A 94 4.19 -14.30 -2.95
CA PHE A 94 4.50 -14.89 -4.25
C PHE A 94 3.41 -15.87 -4.63
N ASN A 95 2.88 -15.75 -5.84
CA ASN A 95 1.76 -16.54 -6.36
C ASN A 95 0.57 -16.62 -5.37
N PRO A 96 -0.08 -15.48 -5.06
CA PRO A 96 -1.22 -15.47 -4.15
C PRO A 96 -2.37 -16.35 -4.69
N GLU A 97 -3.10 -17.01 -3.79
CA GLU A 97 -4.23 -17.89 -4.13
C GLU A 97 -5.33 -17.18 -4.95
N ALA A 98 -5.43 -15.87 -4.82
CA ALA A 98 -6.39 -15.06 -5.57
C ALA A 98 -6.04 -14.88 -7.06
N ASP A 99 -4.87 -15.34 -7.53
CA ASP A 99 -4.35 -15.14 -8.89
C ASP A 99 -4.21 -13.69 -9.34
N TYR A 100 -4.25 -12.74 -8.41
CA TYR A 100 -3.94 -11.33 -8.66
C TYR A 100 -3.36 -10.67 -7.41
N PHE A 101 -2.70 -9.55 -7.61
CA PHE A 101 -2.27 -8.66 -6.55
C PHE A 101 -2.56 -7.22 -6.94
N ALA A 102 -3.11 -6.43 -6.01
CA ALA A 102 -3.37 -5.01 -6.21
C ALA A 102 -3.15 -4.23 -4.92
N THR A 103 -2.68 -3.01 -5.05
CA THR A 103 -2.51 -2.09 -3.93
C THR A 103 -3.00 -0.69 -4.30
N ALA A 104 -3.60 -0.01 -3.35
CA ALA A 104 -4.06 1.38 -3.46
C ALA A 104 -3.78 2.16 -2.17
N ASN A 105 -2.60 2.00 -1.59
CA ASN A 105 -2.19 2.54 -0.28
C ASN A 105 -3.04 2.02 0.91
N ASN A 106 -3.77 0.94 0.71
CA ASN A 106 -4.54 0.27 1.74
C ASN A 106 -3.64 -0.57 2.66
N PHE A 107 -4.22 -1.12 3.70
CA PHE A 107 -3.52 -2.02 4.62
C PHE A 107 -3.08 -3.30 3.91
N MET A 108 -1.76 -3.50 3.79
CA MET A 108 -1.15 -4.59 3.02
C MET A 108 -0.35 -5.56 3.91
N VAL A 109 -0.54 -5.48 5.21
CA VAL A 109 0.22 -6.30 6.16
C VAL A 109 -0.49 -7.63 6.38
N PRO A 110 0.22 -8.77 6.37
CA PRO A 110 -0.38 -10.05 6.68
C PRO A 110 -1.02 -10.08 8.07
N GLU A 111 -2.06 -10.90 8.24
CA GLU A 111 -2.65 -11.15 9.55
C GLU A 111 -1.58 -11.69 10.52
N ASN A 112 -1.60 -11.20 11.76
CA ASN A 112 -0.64 -11.57 12.80
C ASN A 112 0.84 -11.27 12.47
N TYR A 113 1.10 -10.24 11.66
CA TYR A 113 2.46 -9.84 11.31
C TYR A 113 3.28 -9.45 12.55
N ALA A 114 4.43 -10.10 12.71
CA ALA A 114 5.24 -10.01 13.93
C ALA A 114 5.90 -8.64 14.16
N TYR A 115 6.11 -7.85 13.09
CA TYR A 115 6.93 -6.63 13.13
C TYR A 115 6.12 -5.35 12.94
N MET A 116 4.86 -5.32 13.38
CA MET A 116 4.00 -4.13 13.25
C MET A 116 4.64 -2.85 13.80
N ASN A 117 5.43 -2.95 14.89
CA ASN A 117 6.13 -1.79 15.47
C ASN A 117 7.24 -1.21 14.57
N ALA A 118 7.71 -1.96 13.58
CA ALA A 118 8.68 -1.48 12.60
C ALA A 118 8.03 -0.80 11.40
N LEU A 119 6.76 -1.07 11.15
CA LEU A 119 5.96 -0.43 10.11
C LEU A 119 5.29 0.85 10.64
N HIS A 120 4.24 1.29 9.99
CA HIS A 120 3.43 2.43 10.42
C HIS A 120 2.00 1.98 10.70
N TYR A 121 1.23 2.85 11.38
CA TYR A 121 -0.14 2.56 11.80
C TYR A 121 -1.19 3.40 11.06
N THR A 122 -0.75 4.30 10.15
CA THR A 122 -1.63 5.16 9.37
C THR A 122 -1.61 4.69 7.92
N TRP A 123 -2.76 4.25 7.43
CA TRP A 123 -2.95 3.74 6.07
C TRP A 123 -3.94 4.65 5.32
N GLY A 124 -3.89 4.61 3.99
CA GLY A 124 -4.91 5.23 3.17
C GLY A 124 -6.28 4.56 3.40
N ASP A 125 -7.35 5.24 3.00
CA ASP A 125 -8.67 4.62 3.00
C ASP A 125 -8.70 3.43 2.03
N GLU A 126 -9.57 2.46 2.32
CA GLU A 126 -9.63 1.21 1.57
C GLU A 126 -10.52 1.28 0.32
N MET A 127 -11.19 2.40 0.06
CA MET A 127 -12.26 2.46 -0.95
C MET A 127 -11.77 2.19 -2.37
N ARG A 128 -10.55 2.63 -2.71
CA ARG A 128 -9.93 2.30 -4.00
C ARG A 128 -9.56 0.82 -4.08
N ALA A 129 -9.04 0.25 -3.00
CA ALA A 129 -8.72 -1.17 -2.94
C ALA A 129 -9.97 -2.05 -3.00
N VAL A 130 -11.07 -1.64 -2.34
CA VAL A 130 -12.38 -2.30 -2.48
C VAL A 130 -12.81 -2.33 -3.94
N ARG A 131 -12.70 -1.21 -4.66
CA ARG A 131 -13.05 -1.16 -6.08
C ARG A 131 -12.16 -2.07 -6.94
N LEU A 132 -10.85 -2.09 -6.69
CA LEU A 132 -9.94 -3.02 -7.36
C LEU A 132 -10.33 -4.48 -7.11
N ALA A 133 -10.62 -4.83 -5.86
CA ALA A 133 -11.04 -6.17 -5.48
C ALA A 133 -12.37 -6.59 -6.13
N GLU A 134 -13.34 -5.68 -6.23
CA GLU A 134 -14.61 -5.94 -6.95
C GLU A 134 -14.38 -6.31 -8.42
N VAL A 135 -13.48 -5.61 -9.09
CA VAL A 135 -13.21 -5.85 -10.52
C VAL A 135 -12.33 -7.08 -10.70
N LEU A 136 -11.18 -7.14 -10.04
CA LEU A 136 -10.19 -8.22 -10.22
C LEU A 136 -10.69 -9.55 -9.64
N GLY A 137 -11.39 -9.51 -8.50
CA GLY A 137 -11.96 -10.68 -7.83
C GLY A 137 -13.28 -11.19 -8.46
N SER A 138 -13.72 -10.62 -9.59
CA SER A 138 -14.98 -11.01 -10.25
C SER A 138 -15.01 -12.43 -10.83
N GLY A 139 -13.88 -13.14 -10.82
CA GLY A 139 -13.73 -14.48 -11.38
C GLY A 139 -13.65 -14.53 -12.92
N ARG A 140 -13.75 -13.39 -13.60
CA ARG A 140 -13.57 -13.30 -15.05
C ARG A 140 -12.10 -13.13 -15.43
N ARG A 141 -11.72 -13.59 -16.61
CA ARG A 141 -10.40 -13.25 -17.18
C ARG A 141 -10.42 -11.82 -17.70
N HIS A 142 -9.41 -11.06 -17.35
CA HIS A 142 -9.24 -9.68 -17.78
C HIS A 142 -8.33 -9.59 -18.99
N THR A 143 -8.71 -8.75 -19.94
CA THR A 143 -7.88 -8.39 -21.09
C THR A 143 -7.02 -7.16 -20.75
N LEU A 144 -6.04 -6.86 -21.60
CA LEU A 144 -5.27 -5.62 -21.50
C LEU A 144 -6.18 -4.38 -21.54
N VAL A 145 -7.23 -4.40 -22.36
CA VAL A 145 -8.21 -3.30 -22.45
C VAL A 145 -8.97 -3.13 -21.14
N ASP A 146 -9.39 -4.23 -20.50
CA ASP A 146 -10.04 -4.18 -19.19
C ASP A 146 -9.13 -3.53 -18.14
N MET A 147 -7.82 -3.85 -18.14
CA MET A 147 -6.86 -3.26 -17.23
C MET A 147 -6.63 -1.76 -17.47
N MET A 148 -6.59 -1.36 -18.76
CA MET A 148 -6.53 0.06 -19.12
C MET A 148 -7.79 0.81 -18.66
N GLN A 149 -8.96 0.21 -18.80
CA GLN A 149 -10.22 0.80 -18.31
C GLN A 149 -10.24 0.91 -16.79
N LEU A 150 -9.73 -0.11 -16.08
CA LEU A 150 -9.64 -0.07 -14.62
C LEU A 150 -8.75 1.06 -14.10
N GLN A 151 -7.66 1.39 -14.81
CA GLN A 151 -6.82 2.55 -14.46
C GLN A 151 -7.55 3.90 -14.57
N HIS A 152 -8.60 3.96 -15.38
CA HIS A 152 -9.45 5.14 -15.58
C HIS A 152 -10.83 4.99 -14.94
N ASP A 153 -11.01 4.03 -14.04
CA ASP A 153 -12.29 3.81 -13.37
C ASP A 153 -12.56 4.95 -12.39
N GLU A 154 -13.62 5.70 -12.64
CA GLU A 154 -14.02 6.88 -11.85
C GLU A 154 -15.09 6.55 -10.80
N LEU A 155 -15.44 5.28 -10.61
CA LEU A 155 -16.47 4.88 -9.65
C LEU A 155 -16.00 5.19 -8.22
N SER A 156 -16.71 6.10 -7.57
CA SER A 156 -16.51 6.42 -6.17
C SER A 156 -17.34 5.49 -5.28
N VAL A 157 -16.68 4.53 -4.63
CA VAL A 157 -17.32 3.62 -3.66
C VAL A 157 -18.00 4.39 -2.51
N PRO A 158 -17.38 5.43 -1.91
CA PRO A 158 -18.07 6.26 -0.92
C PRO A 158 -19.33 6.93 -1.47
N ALA A 159 -19.28 7.50 -2.67
CA ALA A 159 -20.45 8.13 -3.26
C ALA A 159 -21.56 7.09 -3.54
N ARG A 160 -21.21 5.94 -4.12
CA ARG A 160 -22.16 4.83 -4.34
C ARG A 160 -22.87 4.40 -3.06
N ASN A 161 -22.18 4.41 -1.92
CA ASN A 161 -22.73 3.98 -0.65
C ASN A 161 -23.50 5.09 0.08
N LEU A 162 -23.07 6.35 -0.03
CA LEU A 162 -23.62 7.46 0.74
C LEU A 162 -24.75 8.19 0.01
N VAL A 163 -24.65 8.35 -1.31
CA VAL A 163 -25.66 9.11 -2.09
C VAL A 163 -27.07 8.53 -1.96
N PRO A 164 -27.30 7.21 -2.02
CA PRO A 164 -28.64 6.65 -1.83
C PRO A 164 -29.28 6.96 -0.47
N LEU A 165 -28.49 7.24 0.57
CA LEU A 165 -29.01 7.60 1.90
C LEU A 165 -29.75 8.95 1.87
N LEU A 166 -29.50 9.78 0.87
CA LEU A 166 -30.20 11.05 0.67
C LEU A 166 -31.68 10.86 0.33
N ASP A 167 -32.08 9.68 -0.16
CA ASP A 167 -33.50 9.40 -0.44
C ASP A 167 -34.37 9.45 0.83
N GLY A 168 -33.79 9.05 1.96
CA GLY A 168 -34.48 9.09 3.27
C GLY A 168 -34.49 10.46 3.96
N VAL A 169 -33.84 11.49 3.38
CA VAL A 169 -33.70 12.80 4.02
C VAL A 169 -34.83 13.73 3.58
N THR A 170 -35.62 14.24 4.53
CA THR A 170 -36.62 15.28 4.25
C THR A 170 -35.93 16.64 4.13
N ILE A 171 -36.08 17.29 2.96
CA ILE A 171 -35.47 18.58 2.67
C ILE A 171 -36.58 19.60 2.39
N THR A 172 -36.66 20.65 3.18
CA THR A 172 -37.64 21.73 3.04
C THR A 172 -37.09 22.94 2.25
N ASP A 173 -35.77 23.16 2.25
CA ASP A 173 -35.13 24.20 1.45
C ASP A 173 -35.07 23.79 -0.02
N THR A 174 -35.65 24.62 -0.89
CA THR A 174 -35.77 24.33 -2.32
C THR A 174 -34.41 24.30 -3.04
N ARG A 175 -33.42 25.07 -2.59
CA ARG A 175 -32.07 25.09 -3.15
C ARG A 175 -31.34 23.80 -2.81
N ILE A 176 -31.42 23.36 -1.54
CA ILE A 176 -30.82 22.10 -1.10
C ILE A 176 -31.49 20.92 -1.81
N ALA A 177 -32.82 20.94 -1.95
CA ALA A 177 -33.54 19.93 -2.71
C ALA A 177 -33.12 19.86 -4.19
N ALA A 178 -32.79 21.00 -4.79
CA ALA A 178 -32.28 21.04 -6.16
C ALA A 178 -30.87 20.44 -6.28
N VAL A 179 -29.99 20.66 -5.31
CA VAL A 179 -28.65 20.02 -5.25
C VAL A 179 -28.78 18.52 -5.06
N ARG A 180 -29.61 18.06 -4.10
CA ARG A 180 -29.88 16.64 -3.90
C ARG A 180 -30.28 15.91 -5.19
N ARG A 181 -31.20 16.46 -5.97
CA ARG A 181 -31.63 15.88 -7.27
C ARG A 181 -30.51 15.73 -8.31
N LYS A 182 -29.42 16.47 -8.17
CA LYS A 182 -28.25 16.32 -9.05
C LYS A 182 -27.29 15.24 -8.58
N LEU A 183 -27.36 14.83 -7.32
CA LEU A 183 -26.55 13.76 -6.74
C LEU A 183 -27.21 12.40 -6.89
N LEU A 184 -28.53 12.33 -6.85
CA LEU A 184 -29.34 11.13 -7.11
C LEU A 184 -29.51 10.90 -8.62
#